data_c11bf2486584e100b2c30266f580dd2f
#
_entry.id   c11bf2486584e100b2c30266f580dd2f
#
_cell.length_a   1.000
_cell.length_b   1.000
_cell.length_c   1.000
_cell.angle_alpha   90.00
_cell.angle_beta   90.00
_cell.angle_gamma   90.00
#
_symmetry.space_group_name_H-M   'P 1'
#
loop_
_entity.id
_entity.type
_entity.pdbx_description
1 polymer ?
#
loop_
_entity_poly.entity_id
_entity_poly.type
_entity_poly.pdbx_seq_one_letter_code
_entity_poly.pdbx_strand_id
1 'polypeptide(L)'
;MSNIEHANFPRAGFIRRLGAIVYDLLLAVAVCMVAGAIGFGLFTALTSSGLIGMQDYEHVSDLLNGTPIYKGVYQLWITLCVAAFYVAFWSRGGQTLGMRAWRLKIQHPNGQSLSVVTASARLVWSLLGIGNLWILINGDKLALQDMMTRSEVVVLSKEANQMRNWRGV
;
A
#
# COMPACT_ATOMS: atom_id res chain seq x y z
N MET A 1 3.83 -25.61 -18.47
CA MET A 1 3.40 -24.52 -17.57
C MET A 1 2.32 -23.78 -18.33
N SER A 2 1.07 -23.87 -17.89
CA SER A 2 -0.04 -23.17 -18.56
C SER A 2 0.18 -21.66 -18.37
N ASN A 3 0.36 -20.93 -19.48
CA ASN A 3 0.26 -19.48 -19.48
C ASN A 3 -1.19 -19.14 -19.11
N ILE A 4 -1.41 -18.85 -17.83
CA ILE A 4 -2.69 -18.32 -17.37
C ILE A 4 -2.76 -16.93 -17.99
N GLU A 5 -3.60 -16.74 -18.99
CA GLU A 5 -3.81 -15.45 -19.64
C GLU A 5 -4.46 -14.49 -18.63
N HIS A 6 -3.64 -13.80 -17.86
CA HIS A 6 -4.09 -12.82 -16.85
C HIS A 6 -4.82 -11.62 -17.47
N ALA A 7 -4.70 -11.41 -18.79
CA ALA A 7 -5.37 -10.33 -19.50
C ALA A 7 -6.90 -10.47 -19.56
N ASN A 8 -7.46 -11.68 -19.41
CA ASN A 8 -8.89 -11.96 -19.64
C ASN A 8 -9.73 -12.12 -18.36
N PHE A 9 -9.21 -11.76 -17.19
CA PHE A 9 -9.99 -11.83 -15.96
C PHE A 9 -10.98 -10.67 -15.84
N PRO A 10 -12.21 -10.90 -15.29
CA PRO A 10 -13.20 -9.85 -15.11
C PRO A 10 -12.74 -8.79 -14.12
N ARG A 11 -13.05 -7.52 -14.41
CA ARG A 11 -12.76 -6.40 -13.52
C ARG A 11 -13.52 -6.51 -12.20
N ALA A 12 -12.85 -6.15 -11.12
CA ALA A 12 -13.39 -6.18 -9.77
C ALA A 12 -14.39 -5.05 -9.54
N GLY A 13 -15.57 -5.39 -9.04
CA GLY A 13 -16.57 -4.43 -8.58
C GLY A 13 -16.20 -3.81 -7.24
N PHE A 14 -16.97 -2.77 -6.85
CA PHE A 14 -16.74 -1.95 -5.66
C PHE A 14 -16.66 -2.77 -4.37
N ILE A 15 -17.62 -3.66 -4.11
CA ILE A 15 -17.69 -4.43 -2.85
C ILE A 15 -16.43 -5.29 -2.62
N ARG A 16 -15.91 -5.94 -3.65
CA ARG A 16 -14.67 -6.74 -3.54
C ARG A 16 -13.46 -5.87 -3.21
N ARG A 17 -13.37 -4.68 -3.83
CA ARG A 17 -12.28 -3.74 -3.55
C ARG A 17 -12.40 -3.18 -2.13
N LEU A 18 -13.61 -2.85 -1.68
CA LEU A 18 -13.85 -2.39 -0.31
C LEU A 18 -13.43 -3.47 0.71
N GLY A 19 -13.83 -4.73 0.48
CA GLY A 19 -13.40 -5.84 1.33
C GLY A 19 -11.87 -5.97 1.39
N ALA A 20 -11.17 -5.87 0.27
CA ALA A 20 -9.71 -5.90 0.24
C ALA A 20 -9.09 -4.70 1.01
N ILE A 21 -9.65 -3.49 0.85
CA ILE A 21 -9.20 -2.29 1.56
C ILE A 21 -9.30 -2.47 3.07
N VAL A 22 -10.41 -3.04 3.58
CA VAL A 22 -10.60 -3.28 5.02
C VAL A 22 -9.50 -4.21 5.57
N TYR A 23 -9.18 -5.29 4.85
CA TYR A 23 -8.08 -6.19 5.24
C TYR A 23 -6.72 -5.50 5.16
N ASP A 24 -6.48 -4.73 4.10
CA ASP A 24 -5.23 -4.00 3.91
C ASP A 24 -5.05 -2.87 4.94
N LEU A 25 -6.14 -2.30 5.43
CA LEU A 25 -6.09 -1.31 6.52
C LEU A 25 -5.53 -1.92 7.81
N LEU A 26 -5.93 -3.14 8.16
CA LEU A 26 -5.37 -3.85 9.32
C LEU A 26 -3.85 -4.08 9.14
N LEU A 27 -3.44 -4.44 7.94
CA LEU A 27 -2.00 -4.59 7.63
C LEU A 27 -1.27 -3.26 7.67
N ALA A 28 -1.87 -2.17 7.16
CA ALA A 28 -1.29 -0.84 7.23
C ALA A 28 -1.10 -0.38 8.69
N VAL A 29 -2.08 -0.65 9.56
CA VAL A 29 -1.94 -0.39 11.01
C VAL A 29 -0.76 -1.17 11.60
N ALA A 30 -0.61 -2.45 11.27
CA ALA A 30 0.53 -3.25 11.74
C ALA A 30 1.87 -2.68 11.22
N VAL A 31 1.94 -2.25 9.96
CA VAL A 31 3.13 -1.56 9.41
C VAL A 31 3.40 -0.25 10.15
N CYS A 32 2.37 0.56 10.43
CA CYS A 32 2.50 1.78 11.22
C CYS A 32 3.06 1.50 12.63
N MET A 33 2.57 0.46 13.31
CA MET A 33 3.06 0.08 14.65
C MET A 33 4.54 -0.33 14.61
N VAL A 34 4.93 -1.17 13.66
CA VAL A 34 6.33 -1.63 13.52
C VAL A 34 7.23 -0.45 13.12
N ALA A 35 6.85 0.32 12.11
CA ALA A 35 7.62 1.49 11.68
C ALA A 35 7.72 2.54 12.80
N GLY A 36 6.63 2.74 13.54
CA GLY A 36 6.59 3.62 14.69
C GLY A 36 7.54 3.19 15.80
N ALA A 37 7.52 1.90 16.16
CA ALA A 37 8.42 1.35 17.16
C ALA A 37 9.90 1.49 16.76
N ILE A 38 10.23 1.18 15.50
CA ILE A 38 11.58 1.33 14.97
C ILE A 38 12.01 2.81 14.97
N GLY A 39 11.16 3.71 14.47
CA GLY A 39 11.47 5.15 14.41
C GLY A 39 11.63 5.75 15.80
N PHE A 40 10.77 5.41 16.77
CA PHE A 40 10.90 5.86 18.15
C PHE A 40 12.13 5.28 18.83
N GLY A 41 12.45 4.00 18.60
CA GLY A 41 13.68 3.38 19.13
C GLY A 41 14.95 4.04 18.60
N LEU A 42 15.00 4.36 17.30
CA LEU A 42 16.12 5.12 16.70
C LEU A 42 16.23 6.52 17.29
N PHE A 43 15.10 7.22 17.43
CA PHE A 43 15.08 8.55 18.04
C PHE A 43 15.57 8.52 19.49
N THR A 44 15.13 7.52 20.29
CA THR A 44 15.62 7.30 21.66
C THR A 44 17.12 7.01 21.68
N ALA A 45 17.63 6.21 20.76
CA ALA A 45 19.07 5.92 20.67
C ALA A 45 19.89 7.20 20.36
N LEU A 46 19.39 8.05 19.47
CA LEU A 46 20.04 9.33 19.12
C LEU A 46 20.05 10.31 20.30
N THR A 47 18.97 10.37 21.09
CA THR A 47 18.93 11.21 22.30
C THR A 47 19.86 10.65 23.39
N SER A 48 19.87 9.35 23.60
CA SER A 48 20.73 8.69 24.60
C SER A 48 22.22 8.80 24.27
N SER A 49 22.58 8.86 22.98
CA SER A 49 23.97 9.09 22.55
C SER A 49 24.44 10.55 22.64
N GLY A 50 23.54 11.46 22.98
CA GLY A 50 23.83 12.90 23.05
C GLY A 50 23.86 13.62 21.69
N LEU A 51 23.54 12.91 20.58
CA LEU A 51 23.45 13.53 19.25
C LEU A 51 22.23 14.48 19.15
N ILE A 52 21.18 14.18 19.89
CA ILE A 52 19.99 15.05 20.05
C ILE A 52 19.87 15.40 21.52
N GLY A 53 19.97 16.71 21.85
CA GLY A 53 19.79 17.20 23.22
C GLY A 53 18.33 17.11 23.66
N MET A 54 18.11 16.75 24.93
CA MET A 54 16.77 16.65 25.52
C MET A 54 16.07 18.00 25.70
N GLN A 55 16.82 19.12 25.55
CA GLN A 55 16.31 20.48 25.79
C GLN A 55 15.70 20.55 27.21
N ASP A 56 14.49 21.13 27.34
CA ASP A 56 13.76 21.23 28.61
C ASP A 56 12.73 20.10 28.82
N TYR A 57 12.81 19.01 28.00
CA TYR A 57 11.88 17.89 28.08
C TYR A 57 12.41 16.79 29.03
N GLU A 58 11.54 16.28 29.89
CA GLU A 58 11.86 15.16 30.78
C GLU A 58 11.82 13.80 30.08
N HIS A 59 10.91 13.65 29.07
CA HIS A 59 10.74 12.41 28.35
C HIS A 59 11.01 12.56 26.85
N VAL A 60 11.61 11.53 26.25
CA VAL A 60 11.90 11.47 24.80
C VAL A 60 10.63 11.61 23.97
N SER A 61 9.51 11.05 24.44
CA SER A 61 8.19 11.18 23.78
C SER A 61 7.72 12.63 23.71
N ASP A 62 8.00 13.42 24.75
CA ASP A 62 7.58 14.82 24.83
C ASP A 62 8.45 15.69 23.92
N LEU A 63 9.75 15.43 23.87
CA LEU A 63 10.66 16.04 22.91
C LEU A 63 10.22 15.75 21.46
N LEU A 64 9.91 14.48 21.15
CA LEU A 64 9.46 14.07 19.81
C LEU A 64 8.17 14.77 19.40
N ASN A 65 7.18 14.83 20.29
CA ASN A 65 5.87 15.40 19.98
C ASN A 65 5.81 16.92 20.11
N GLY A 66 6.60 17.48 21.01
CA GLY A 66 6.65 18.92 21.29
C GLY A 66 7.49 19.71 20.27
N THR A 67 8.43 19.06 19.59
CA THR A 67 9.27 19.70 18.57
C THR A 67 8.72 19.43 17.16
N PRO A 68 8.19 20.44 16.45
CA PRO A 68 7.50 20.22 15.16
C PRO A 68 8.35 19.52 14.10
N ILE A 69 9.66 19.78 14.06
CA ILE A 69 10.55 19.15 13.08
C ILE A 69 10.72 17.66 13.37
N TYR A 70 10.90 17.24 14.61
CA TYR A 70 11.06 15.83 14.97
C TYR A 70 9.77 15.06 14.73
N LYS A 71 8.64 15.63 15.11
CA LYS A 71 7.31 15.09 14.83
C LYS A 71 7.08 14.94 13.32
N GLY A 72 7.42 15.97 12.53
CA GLY A 72 7.27 15.94 11.07
C GLY A 72 8.12 14.86 10.42
N VAL A 73 9.39 14.72 10.81
CA VAL A 73 10.30 13.67 10.31
C VAL A 73 9.78 12.28 10.69
N TYR A 74 9.30 12.11 11.91
CA TYR A 74 8.75 10.84 12.37
C TYR A 74 7.47 10.45 11.61
N GLN A 75 6.57 11.40 11.39
CA GLN A 75 5.36 11.17 10.58
C GLN A 75 5.69 10.85 9.13
N LEU A 76 6.66 11.55 8.54
CA LEU A 76 7.14 11.28 7.20
C LEU A 76 7.73 9.87 7.09
N TRP A 77 8.52 9.44 8.06
CA TRP A 77 9.08 8.09 8.14
C TRP A 77 7.98 7.02 8.10
N ILE A 78 6.97 7.13 8.97
CA ILE A 78 5.85 6.18 8.99
C ILE A 78 5.10 6.18 7.65
N THR A 79 4.81 7.37 7.10
CA THR A 79 4.12 7.52 5.82
C THR A 79 4.90 6.83 4.68
N LEU A 80 6.21 7.02 4.64
CA LEU A 80 7.07 6.38 3.64
C LEU A 80 7.12 4.85 3.80
N CYS A 81 7.13 4.33 5.03
CA CYS A 81 7.07 2.89 5.28
C CYS A 81 5.76 2.27 4.76
N VAL A 82 4.63 2.92 5.02
CA VAL A 82 3.32 2.47 4.51
C VAL A 82 3.25 2.59 2.99
N ALA A 83 3.74 3.68 2.42
CA ALA A 83 3.80 3.86 0.97
C ALA A 83 4.67 2.78 0.31
N ALA A 84 5.86 2.53 0.86
CA ALA A 84 6.77 1.49 0.39
C ALA A 84 6.14 0.09 0.46
N PHE A 85 5.37 -0.21 1.51
CA PHE A 85 4.62 -1.45 1.64
C PHE A 85 3.67 -1.64 0.44
N TYR A 86 2.78 -0.69 0.16
CA TYR A 86 1.83 -0.80 -0.96
C TYR A 86 2.54 -0.86 -2.32
N VAL A 87 3.50 0.03 -2.55
CA VAL A 87 4.25 0.07 -3.82
C VAL A 87 5.00 -1.23 -4.07
N ALA A 88 5.66 -1.79 -3.04
CA ALA A 88 6.39 -3.05 -3.16
C ALA A 88 5.48 -4.23 -3.52
N PHE A 89 4.30 -4.33 -2.91
CA PHE A 89 3.34 -5.39 -3.21
C PHE A 89 2.72 -5.23 -4.60
N TRP A 90 2.34 -4.01 -4.98
CA TRP A 90 1.72 -3.75 -6.28
C TRP A 90 2.70 -3.91 -7.44
N SER A 91 3.98 -3.54 -7.26
CA SER A 91 4.98 -3.67 -8.33
C SER A 91 5.51 -5.09 -8.49
N ARG A 92 5.61 -5.89 -7.41
CA ARG A 92 6.18 -7.25 -7.48
C ARG A 92 5.17 -8.33 -7.83
N GLY A 93 3.99 -8.27 -7.23
CA GLY A 93 2.97 -9.33 -7.39
C GLY A 93 1.60 -8.82 -7.84
N GLY A 94 1.42 -7.50 -7.90
CA GLY A 94 0.12 -6.89 -8.22
C GLY A 94 -0.95 -7.12 -7.14
N GLN A 95 -0.58 -7.69 -5.97
CA GLN A 95 -1.51 -8.05 -4.91
C GLN A 95 -0.93 -7.73 -3.55
N THR A 96 -1.71 -7.06 -2.70
CA THR A 96 -1.50 -7.06 -1.25
C THR A 96 -2.07 -8.33 -0.63
N LEU A 97 -1.83 -8.55 0.66
CA LEU A 97 -2.41 -9.70 1.37
C LEU A 97 -3.94 -9.59 1.47
N GLY A 98 -4.47 -8.39 1.70
CA GLY A 98 -5.92 -8.15 1.67
C GLY A 98 -6.52 -8.40 0.29
N MET A 99 -5.90 -7.89 -0.76
CA MET A 99 -6.33 -8.17 -2.14
C MET A 99 -6.32 -9.65 -2.46
N ARG A 100 -5.34 -10.39 -1.94
CA ARG A 100 -5.23 -11.83 -2.14
C ARG A 100 -6.37 -12.60 -1.49
N ALA A 101 -6.81 -12.22 -0.30
CA ALA A 101 -7.97 -12.82 0.35
C ALA A 101 -9.24 -12.69 -0.51
N TRP A 102 -9.36 -11.61 -1.26
CA TRP A 102 -10.48 -11.33 -2.18
C TRP A 102 -10.21 -11.75 -3.64
N ARG A 103 -9.07 -12.40 -3.92
CA ARG A 103 -8.62 -12.82 -5.25
C ARG A 103 -8.51 -11.66 -6.24
N LEU A 104 -8.06 -10.50 -5.75
CA LEU A 104 -7.86 -9.31 -6.57
C LEU A 104 -6.40 -9.18 -6.99
N LYS A 105 -6.17 -8.75 -8.23
CA LYS A 105 -4.84 -8.41 -8.75
C LYS A 105 -4.90 -7.10 -9.51
N ILE A 106 -3.89 -6.26 -9.31
CA ILE A 106 -3.64 -5.06 -10.11
C ILE A 106 -2.71 -5.44 -11.24
N GLN A 107 -3.06 -5.04 -12.45
CA GLN A 107 -2.26 -5.28 -13.65
C GLN A 107 -2.52 -4.19 -14.70
N HIS A 108 -1.67 -4.16 -15.73
CA HIS A 108 -2.01 -3.46 -16.96
C HIS A 108 -3.05 -4.26 -17.77
N PRO A 109 -3.78 -3.63 -18.72
CA PRO A 109 -4.76 -4.34 -19.56
C PRO A 109 -4.17 -5.50 -20.39
N ASN A 110 -2.86 -5.49 -20.60
CA ASN A 110 -2.12 -6.58 -21.27
C ASN A 110 -1.71 -7.72 -20.30
N GLY A 111 -2.14 -7.67 -19.02
CA GLY A 111 -1.82 -8.67 -18.00
C GLY A 111 -0.46 -8.47 -17.29
N GLN A 112 0.34 -7.50 -17.71
CA GLN A 112 1.67 -7.22 -17.11
C GLN A 112 1.55 -6.58 -15.73
N SER A 113 2.56 -6.83 -14.88
CA SER A 113 2.70 -6.20 -13.57
C SER A 113 3.04 -4.71 -13.70
N LEU A 114 2.67 -3.92 -12.69
CA LEU A 114 2.98 -2.51 -12.66
C LEU A 114 4.47 -2.26 -12.39
N SER A 115 5.03 -1.21 -13.00
CA SER A 115 6.33 -0.68 -12.58
C SER A 115 6.22 -0.01 -11.21
N VAL A 116 7.35 0.17 -10.51
CA VAL A 116 7.41 0.92 -9.25
C VAL A 116 6.86 2.34 -9.42
N VAL A 117 7.19 3.01 -10.53
CA VAL A 117 6.71 4.35 -10.84
C VAL A 117 5.19 4.38 -11.00
N THR A 118 4.64 3.44 -11.75
CA THR A 118 3.18 3.33 -11.95
C THR A 118 2.46 3.00 -10.63
N ALA A 119 3.03 2.11 -9.81
CA ALA A 119 2.49 1.77 -8.50
C ALA A 119 2.50 2.98 -7.55
N SER A 120 3.57 3.79 -7.55
CA SER A 120 3.65 5.02 -6.76
C SER A 120 2.63 6.07 -7.23
N ALA A 121 2.52 6.31 -8.53
CA ALA A 121 1.50 7.20 -9.08
C ALA A 121 0.08 6.72 -8.72
N ARG A 122 -0.16 5.40 -8.78
CA ARG A 122 -1.42 4.78 -8.38
C ARG A 122 -1.75 5.03 -6.91
N LEU A 123 -0.75 4.96 -6.02
CA LEU A 123 -0.93 5.23 -4.60
C LEU A 123 -1.42 6.66 -4.37
N VAL A 124 -0.80 7.64 -5.05
CA VAL A 124 -1.22 9.05 -4.98
C VAL A 124 -2.66 9.22 -5.48
N TRP A 125 -2.99 8.67 -6.65
CA TRP A 125 -4.34 8.77 -7.23
C TRP A 125 -5.40 7.94 -6.52
N SER A 126 -5.01 7.01 -5.65
CA SER A 126 -5.97 6.25 -4.82
C SER A 126 -6.66 7.15 -3.80
N LEU A 127 -6.07 8.30 -3.45
CA LEU A 127 -6.58 9.25 -2.47
C LEU A 127 -7.05 8.52 -1.19
N LEU A 128 -6.19 7.66 -0.64
CA LEU A 128 -6.49 6.81 0.52
C LEU A 128 -7.75 5.91 0.34
N GLY A 129 -8.00 5.50 -0.91
CA GLY A 129 -9.13 4.63 -1.24
C GLY A 129 -10.37 5.35 -1.77
N ILE A 130 -10.49 6.67 -1.61
CA ILE A 130 -11.63 7.48 -2.12
C ILE A 130 -11.78 7.34 -3.64
N GLY A 131 -10.67 7.21 -4.36
CA GLY A 131 -10.67 7.00 -5.81
C GLY A 131 -11.48 5.79 -6.28
N ASN A 132 -11.76 4.82 -5.37
CA ASN A 132 -12.62 3.68 -5.70
C ASN A 132 -14.11 4.02 -5.77
N LEU A 133 -14.55 5.15 -5.20
CA LEU A 133 -15.94 5.59 -5.31
C LEU A 133 -16.34 5.89 -6.77
N TRP A 134 -15.36 6.22 -7.61
CA TRP A 134 -15.58 6.44 -9.04
C TRP A 134 -16.19 5.24 -9.76
N ILE A 135 -15.96 4.02 -9.25
CA ILE A 135 -16.54 2.78 -9.80
C ILE A 135 -18.07 2.78 -9.75
N LEU A 136 -18.67 3.48 -8.78
CA LEU A 136 -20.14 3.53 -8.62
C LEU A 136 -20.82 4.29 -9.74
N ILE A 137 -20.10 5.21 -10.39
CA ILE A 137 -20.59 6.02 -11.51
C ILE A 137 -20.01 5.55 -12.86
N ASN A 138 -18.91 4.78 -12.83
CA ASN A 138 -18.27 4.29 -14.05
C ASN A 138 -18.75 2.87 -14.39
N GLY A 139 -19.50 2.72 -15.47
CA GLY A 139 -20.00 1.43 -15.95
C GLY A 139 -18.90 0.39 -16.26
N ASP A 140 -17.69 0.83 -16.57
CA ASP A 140 -16.53 -0.03 -16.87
C ASP A 140 -15.85 -0.63 -15.64
N LYS A 141 -16.33 -0.33 -14.43
CA LYS A 141 -15.73 -0.76 -13.15
C LYS A 141 -14.26 -0.33 -12.98
N LEU A 142 -13.89 0.80 -13.56
CA LEU A 142 -12.59 1.43 -13.39
C LEU A 142 -12.65 2.49 -12.29
N ALA A 143 -11.72 2.43 -11.34
CA ALA A 143 -11.54 3.46 -10.34
C ALA A 143 -10.73 4.64 -10.90
N LEU A 144 -10.71 5.78 -10.22
CA LEU A 144 -9.94 6.95 -10.64
C LEU A 144 -8.45 6.60 -10.86
N GLN A 145 -7.83 5.93 -9.89
CA GLN A 145 -6.44 5.48 -9.99
C GLN A 145 -6.22 4.49 -11.14
N ASP A 146 -7.23 3.67 -11.48
CA ASP A 146 -7.13 2.73 -12.62
C ASP A 146 -6.99 3.50 -13.94
N MET A 147 -7.81 4.52 -14.12
CA MET A 147 -7.82 5.37 -15.32
C MET A 147 -6.54 6.19 -15.44
N MET A 148 -6.10 6.83 -14.34
CA MET A 148 -4.93 7.71 -14.33
C MET A 148 -3.61 6.97 -14.56
N THR A 149 -3.55 5.69 -14.20
CA THR A 149 -2.32 4.86 -14.33
C THR A 149 -2.42 3.79 -15.43
N ARG A 150 -3.48 3.82 -16.24
CA ARG A 150 -3.75 2.80 -17.28
C ARG A 150 -3.58 1.39 -16.73
N SER A 151 -4.18 1.13 -15.60
CA SER A 151 -4.18 -0.16 -14.92
C SER A 151 -5.59 -0.61 -14.63
N GLU A 152 -5.75 -1.83 -14.18
CA GLU A 152 -7.06 -2.39 -13.81
C GLU A 152 -6.92 -3.32 -12.61
N VAL A 153 -8.00 -3.49 -11.87
CA VAL A 153 -8.09 -4.51 -10.82
C VAL A 153 -9.00 -5.63 -11.31
N VAL A 154 -8.45 -6.81 -11.40
CA VAL A 154 -9.16 -8.01 -11.90
C VAL A 154 -9.40 -9.01 -10.78
N VAL A 155 -10.38 -9.91 -11.00
CA VAL A 155 -10.72 -11.01 -10.09
C VAL A 155 -10.11 -12.28 -10.63
N LEU A 156 -9.13 -12.84 -9.94
CA LEU A 156 -8.46 -14.09 -10.33
C LEU A 156 -9.35 -15.32 -10.08
N SER A 157 -9.13 -16.38 -10.86
CA SER A 157 -9.65 -17.70 -10.55
C SER A 157 -8.99 -18.24 -9.26
N LYS A 158 -9.56 -19.32 -8.69
CA LYS A 158 -8.96 -19.97 -7.52
C LYS A 158 -7.55 -20.49 -7.80
N GLU A 159 -7.36 -21.04 -9.00
CA GLU A 159 -6.09 -21.63 -9.47
C GLU A 159 -5.03 -20.54 -9.68
N ALA A 160 -5.41 -19.42 -10.33
CA ALA A 160 -4.52 -18.29 -10.58
C ALA A 160 -4.07 -17.58 -9.28
N ASN A 161 -4.91 -17.60 -8.23
CA ASN A 161 -4.61 -16.98 -6.95
C ASN A 161 -3.71 -17.83 -6.01
N GLN A 162 -3.26 -19.03 -6.44
CA GLN A 162 -2.40 -19.87 -5.61
C GLN A 162 -0.98 -19.29 -5.47
N MET A 163 -0.35 -19.51 -4.30
CA MET A 163 0.99 -18.96 -3.96
C MET A 163 2.09 -19.33 -4.97
N ARG A 164 2.04 -20.54 -5.52
CA ARG A 164 3.03 -21.01 -6.51
C ARG A 164 3.02 -20.19 -7.81
N ASN A 165 1.90 -19.53 -8.11
CA ASN A 165 1.74 -18.73 -9.33
C ASN A 165 2.10 -17.24 -9.12
N TRP A 166 2.49 -16.85 -7.91
CA TRP A 166 2.81 -15.47 -7.55
C TRP A 166 4.12 -14.96 -8.18
N ARG A 167 5.04 -15.87 -8.51
CA ARG A 167 6.33 -15.55 -9.15
C ARG A 167 6.29 -15.63 -10.68
N GLY A 168 5.14 -15.81 -11.29
CA GLY A 168 4.98 -16.12 -12.72
C GLY A 168 4.59 -14.92 -13.58
N VAL A 169 4.98 -13.71 -13.16
CA VAL A 169 4.70 -12.49 -13.93
C VAL A 169 5.92 -11.60 -13.93
#